data_4632da709dd94d1a83de754e9ec85722
#
_entry.id   4632da709dd94d1a83de754e9ec85722
#
_cell.length_a   1.000
_cell.length_b   1.000
_cell.length_c   1.000
_cell.angle_alpha   90.00
_cell.angle_beta   90.00
_cell.angle_gamma   90.00
#
_symmetry.space_group_name_H-M   'P 1'
#
loop_
_entity.id
_entity.type
_entity.pdbx_description
1 polymer ?
#
loop_
_entity_poly.entity_id
_entity_poly.type
_entity_poly.pdbx_seq_one_letter_code
_entity_poly.pdbx_strand_id
1 'polypeptide(L)'
;LIKKLAVKLKAITDSVPRTGEGDKLLLNPDRNPNSTGSRLIGIAAETMGSNLPKIADGIRNGSIKTLIVFGEDVTKHGIGADLLAKLENLIVSDILPSATTAAAHYLLPGCAHAEKRGSFVNVKGRVQRFMQALQPRGDARPEWEFLHELNYNVTGQNGFASIEGLFNQMAAEVPAFNGVTWASLGDTGVTVQI
;
A
#
# COMPACT_ATOMS: atom_id res chain seq x y z
N LEU A 1 -3.37 5.89 6.32
CA LEU A 1 -3.42 4.89 7.42
C LEU A 1 -2.07 4.20 7.59
N ILE A 2 -1.53 3.49 6.58
CA ILE A 2 -0.24 2.78 6.67
C ILE A 2 0.87 3.69 7.21
N LYS A 3 1.02 4.91 6.66
CA LYS A 3 2.05 5.86 7.12
C LYS A 3 1.89 6.23 8.61
N LYS A 4 0.66 6.49 9.06
CA LYS A 4 0.38 6.82 10.46
C LYS A 4 0.72 5.64 11.38
N LEU A 5 0.30 4.45 11.00
CA LEU A 5 0.63 3.23 11.74
C LEU A 5 2.14 2.99 11.79
N ALA A 6 2.83 3.12 10.66
CA ALA A 6 4.28 2.95 10.57
C ALA A 6 5.05 3.92 11.47
N VAL A 7 4.65 5.19 11.48
CA VAL A 7 5.25 6.20 12.38
C VAL A 7 5.03 5.83 13.85
N LYS A 8 3.80 5.44 14.22
CA LYS A 8 3.47 5.05 15.59
C LYS A 8 4.25 3.83 16.06
N LEU A 9 4.42 2.85 15.19
CA LEU A 9 5.13 1.59 15.47
C LEU A 9 6.64 1.66 15.19
N LYS A 10 7.16 2.80 14.69
CA LYS A 10 8.55 2.96 14.22
C LYS A 10 8.92 1.90 13.17
N ALA A 11 7.96 1.55 12.32
CA ALA A 11 8.14 0.52 11.31
C ALA A 11 8.86 1.05 10.07
N ILE A 12 9.61 0.18 9.42
CA ILE A 12 10.18 0.43 8.08
C ILE A 12 9.12 0.08 7.05
N THR A 13 8.91 0.95 6.07
CA THR A 13 7.99 0.72 4.96
C THR A 13 8.70 0.79 3.63
N ASP A 14 8.20 0.04 2.65
CA ASP A 14 8.58 0.19 1.25
C ASP A 14 7.50 -0.44 0.34
N SER A 15 7.67 -0.27 -0.96
CA SER A 15 6.90 -0.94 -2.00
C SER A 15 7.84 -1.75 -2.89
N VAL A 16 7.37 -2.88 -3.36
CA VAL A 16 8.14 -3.72 -4.28
C VAL A 16 8.17 -3.08 -5.67
N PRO A 17 9.37 -2.86 -6.25
CA PRO A 17 9.47 -2.33 -7.60
C PRO A 17 9.12 -3.41 -8.63
N ARG A 18 8.28 -3.06 -9.60
CA ARG A 18 8.07 -3.83 -10.82
C ARG A 18 8.62 -3.03 -11.98
N THR A 19 9.66 -3.53 -12.61
CA THR A 19 10.36 -2.86 -13.69
C THR A 19 10.32 -3.68 -14.97
N GLY A 20 10.45 -3.02 -16.11
CA GLY A 20 10.52 -3.64 -17.43
C GLY A 20 11.11 -2.67 -18.44
N GLU A 21 11.29 -3.15 -19.67
CA GLU A 21 11.70 -2.28 -20.74
C GLU A 21 10.60 -1.25 -21.04
N GLY A 22 11.01 0.00 -21.18
CA GLY A 22 10.15 1.08 -21.62
C GLY A 22 10.25 1.29 -23.12
N ASP A 23 9.23 1.92 -23.69
CA ASP A 23 9.30 2.47 -25.05
C ASP A 23 9.03 3.98 -25.00
N LYS A 24 9.12 4.64 -26.15
CA LYS A 24 8.87 6.08 -26.22
C LYS A 24 7.38 6.42 -26.41
N LEU A 25 6.49 5.43 -26.40
CA LEU A 25 5.10 5.60 -26.79
C LEU A 25 4.13 5.24 -25.65
N LEU A 26 4.09 3.97 -25.23
CA LEU A 26 3.06 3.46 -24.31
C LEU A 26 3.63 2.83 -23.04
N LEU A 27 4.83 2.27 -23.10
CA LEU A 27 5.38 1.49 -22.00
C LEU A 27 6.33 2.32 -21.15
N ASN A 28 6.01 2.48 -19.87
CA ASN A 28 6.92 3.06 -18.89
C ASN A 28 7.78 1.96 -18.25
N PRO A 29 9.10 2.19 -17.98
CA PRO A 29 9.92 1.24 -17.25
C PRO A 29 9.38 0.88 -15.87
N ASP A 30 8.75 1.81 -15.19
CA ASP A 30 8.00 1.57 -13.95
C ASP A 30 6.65 0.93 -14.31
N ARG A 31 6.47 -0.31 -13.88
CA ARG A 31 5.26 -1.12 -14.14
C ARG A 31 4.26 -1.09 -12.98
N ASN A 32 4.56 -0.39 -11.89
CA ASN A 32 3.63 -0.22 -10.80
C ASN A 32 2.62 0.90 -11.12
N PRO A 33 1.35 0.71 -10.84
CA PRO A 33 0.31 1.69 -11.19
C PRO A 33 0.33 2.94 -10.33
N ASN A 34 0.98 2.91 -9.14
CA ASN A 34 0.89 3.97 -8.14
C ASN A 34 2.22 4.25 -7.43
N SER A 35 3.36 4.08 -8.10
CA SER A 35 4.69 4.37 -7.53
C SER A 35 4.81 5.81 -7.08
N THR A 36 4.36 6.75 -7.91
CA THR A 36 4.37 8.19 -7.59
C THR A 36 3.54 8.46 -6.34
N GLY A 37 2.33 7.92 -6.24
CA GLY A 37 1.47 8.10 -5.07
C GLY A 37 2.10 7.53 -3.80
N SER A 38 2.67 6.33 -3.84
CA SER A 38 3.28 5.71 -2.66
C SER A 38 4.53 6.47 -2.17
N ARG A 39 5.31 7.07 -3.07
CA ARG A 39 6.42 7.98 -2.69
C ARG A 39 5.90 9.27 -2.07
N LEU A 40 4.96 9.95 -2.71
CA LEU A 40 4.41 11.22 -2.22
C LEU A 40 3.84 11.11 -0.80
N ILE A 41 3.15 10.02 -0.48
CA ILE A 41 2.63 9.78 0.87
C ILE A 41 3.65 9.16 1.83
N GLY A 42 4.87 8.89 1.36
CA GLY A 42 5.99 8.40 2.17
C GLY A 42 5.82 6.97 2.68
N ILE A 43 5.18 6.08 1.90
CA ILE A 43 5.13 4.64 2.14
C ILE A 43 6.30 3.96 1.44
N ALA A 44 6.52 4.24 0.15
CA ALA A 44 7.69 3.77 -0.56
C ALA A 44 8.91 4.65 -0.28
N ALA A 45 10.09 4.04 -0.28
CA ALA A 45 11.35 4.76 -0.30
C ALA A 45 11.49 5.59 -1.59
N GLU A 46 12.38 6.60 -1.59
CA GLU A 46 12.68 7.41 -2.78
C GLU A 46 13.11 6.51 -3.94
N THR A 47 14.06 5.62 -3.69
CA THR A 47 14.31 4.47 -4.56
C THR A 47 13.48 3.31 -4.05
N MET A 48 12.38 3.03 -4.73
CA MET A 48 11.45 1.96 -4.36
C MET A 48 12.17 0.62 -4.23
N GLY A 49 11.90 -0.11 -3.16
CA GLY A 49 12.54 -1.37 -2.84
C GLY A 49 13.86 -1.26 -2.07
N SER A 50 14.44 -0.05 -1.92
CA SER A 50 15.74 0.11 -1.25
C SER A 50 15.73 -0.24 0.25
N ASN A 51 14.56 -0.28 0.87
CA ASN A 51 14.39 -0.71 2.26
C ASN A 51 14.14 -2.22 2.41
N LEU A 52 13.85 -2.97 1.32
CA LEU A 52 13.61 -4.41 1.40
C LEU A 52 14.80 -5.19 2.02
N PRO A 53 16.07 -4.89 1.64
CA PRO A 53 17.22 -5.52 2.31
C PRO A 53 17.28 -5.22 3.81
N LYS A 54 16.95 -3.99 4.24
CA LYS A 54 16.93 -3.61 5.66
C LYS A 54 15.84 -4.36 6.42
N ILE A 55 14.68 -4.58 5.78
CA ILE A 55 13.60 -5.38 6.36
C ILE A 55 14.05 -6.83 6.50
N ALA A 56 14.67 -7.41 5.46
CA ALA A 56 15.20 -8.78 5.50
C ALA A 56 16.27 -8.95 6.60
N ASP A 57 17.18 -7.98 6.73
CA ASP A 57 18.23 -8.00 7.78
C ASP A 57 17.61 -7.84 9.18
N GLY A 58 16.60 -6.99 9.33
CA GLY A 58 15.89 -6.83 10.59
C GLY A 58 15.15 -8.10 11.02
N ILE A 59 14.57 -8.85 10.08
CA ILE A 59 13.97 -10.17 10.35
C ILE A 59 15.10 -11.18 10.73
N ARG A 60 16.20 -11.18 9.97
CA ARG A 60 17.31 -12.10 10.18
C ARG A 60 17.93 -11.99 11.58
N ASN A 61 18.09 -10.75 12.06
CA ASN A 61 18.68 -10.46 13.37
C ASN A 61 17.66 -10.36 14.52
N GLY A 62 16.35 -10.55 14.24
CA GLY A 62 15.28 -10.55 15.23
C GLY A 62 14.82 -9.17 15.70
N SER A 63 15.29 -8.08 15.11
CA SER A 63 14.82 -6.72 15.43
C SER A 63 13.45 -6.42 14.80
N ILE A 64 13.08 -7.10 13.70
CA ILE A 64 11.75 -7.09 13.11
C ILE A 64 11.09 -8.44 13.38
N LYS A 65 10.00 -8.41 14.15
CA LYS A 65 9.22 -9.57 14.57
C LYS A 65 7.85 -9.65 13.92
N THR A 66 7.38 -8.54 13.40
CA THR A 66 6.08 -8.44 12.72
C THR A 66 6.28 -7.86 11.33
N LEU A 67 5.71 -8.53 10.32
CA LEU A 67 5.66 -8.06 8.94
C LEU A 67 4.20 -8.00 8.48
N ILE A 68 3.82 -6.87 7.86
CA ILE A 68 2.51 -6.70 7.23
C ILE A 68 2.72 -6.54 5.73
N VAL A 69 2.09 -7.37 4.94
CA VAL A 69 2.23 -7.41 3.48
C VAL A 69 0.88 -7.17 2.80
N PHE A 70 0.88 -6.32 1.79
CA PHE A 70 -0.30 -6.03 0.97
C PHE A 70 -0.03 -6.35 -0.49
N GLY A 71 -0.72 -7.36 -1.04
CA GLY A 71 -0.76 -7.67 -2.47
C GLY A 71 0.59 -8.03 -3.08
N GLU A 72 1.45 -8.74 -2.32
CA GLU A 72 2.80 -9.05 -2.80
C GLU A 72 3.32 -10.41 -2.31
N ASP A 73 4.02 -11.10 -3.18
CA ASP A 73 4.80 -12.29 -2.83
C ASP A 73 6.25 -11.90 -2.51
N VAL A 74 6.50 -11.54 -1.25
CA VAL A 74 7.81 -11.07 -0.80
C VAL A 74 8.91 -12.12 -0.89
N THR A 75 8.55 -13.40 -1.06
CA THR A 75 9.55 -14.47 -1.25
C THR A 75 10.35 -14.31 -2.54
N LYS A 76 9.79 -13.60 -3.52
CA LYS A 76 10.45 -13.24 -4.78
C LYS A 76 11.34 -11.99 -4.69
N HIS A 77 11.34 -11.33 -3.52
CA HIS A 77 11.97 -10.02 -3.32
C HIS A 77 12.94 -10.02 -2.12
N GLY A 78 13.64 -11.14 -1.90
CA GLY A 78 14.71 -11.25 -0.91
C GLY A 78 14.26 -11.55 0.52
N ILE A 79 12.96 -11.77 0.75
CA ILE A 79 12.43 -12.20 2.06
C ILE A 79 11.88 -13.62 1.89
N GLY A 80 12.78 -14.59 1.86
CA GLY A 80 12.44 -16.00 1.62
C GLY A 80 11.68 -16.66 2.76
N ALA A 81 11.22 -17.89 2.53
CA ALA A 81 10.44 -18.66 3.50
C ALA A 81 11.19 -18.87 4.82
N ASP A 82 12.50 -18.98 4.77
CA ASP A 82 13.40 -19.08 5.94
C ASP A 82 13.37 -17.84 6.84
N LEU A 83 13.19 -16.65 6.24
CA LEU A 83 13.02 -15.42 6.98
C LEU A 83 11.58 -15.27 7.47
N LEU A 84 10.59 -15.61 6.66
CA LEU A 84 9.18 -15.57 7.08
C LEU A 84 8.92 -16.46 8.30
N ALA A 85 9.57 -17.61 8.38
CA ALA A 85 9.47 -18.52 9.52
C ALA A 85 10.07 -17.98 10.84
N LYS A 86 10.86 -16.89 10.79
CA LYS A 86 11.41 -16.22 11.99
C LYS A 86 10.48 -15.16 12.57
N LEU A 87 9.44 -14.79 11.86
CA LEU A 87 8.51 -13.77 12.31
C LEU A 87 7.60 -14.33 13.41
N GLU A 88 7.36 -13.51 14.43
CA GLU A 88 6.30 -13.78 15.43
C GLU A 88 4.91 -13.54 14.82
N ASN A 89 4.79 -12.54 13.94
CA ASN A 89 3.54 -12.22 13.25
C ASN A 89 3.80 -11.90 11.78
N LEU A 90 3.18 -12.67 10.90
CA LEU A 90 3.07 -12.37 9.47
C LEU A 90 1.60 -12.15 9.13
N ILE A 91 1.26 -10.90 8.82
CA ILE A 91 -0.10 -10.48 8.44
C ILE A 91 -0.08 -10.19 6.95
N VAL A 92 -0.89 -10.88 6.19
CA VAL A 92 -0.93 -10.72 4.73
C VAL A 92 -2.34 -10.39 4.27
N SER A 93 -2.47 -9.37 3.44
CA SER A 93 -3.69 -9.14 2.67
C SER A 93 -3.39 -9.33 1.20
N ASP A 94 -4.08 -10.25 0.56
CA ASP A 94 -3.91 -10.52 -0.87
C ASP A 94 -5.21 -11.05 -1.48
N ILE A 95 -5.27 -11.03 -2.81
CA ILE A 95 -6.40 -11.55 -3.61
C ILE A 95 -6.11 -12.93 -4.21
N LEU A 96 -4.84 -13.36 -4.21
CA LEU A 96 -4.40 -14.62 -4.80
C LEU A 96 -3.48 -15.39 -3.85
N PRO A 97 -3.51 -16.73 -3.88
CA PRO A 97 -2.54 -17.56 -3.18
C PRO A 97 -1.11 -17.32 -3.67
N SER A 98 -0.17 -17.27 -2.73
CA SER A 98 1.27 -17.14 -3.00
C SER A 98 2.06 -17.85 -1.90
N ALA A 99 3.39 -17.94 -2.05
CA ALA A 99 4.23 -18.49 -0.99
C ALA A 99 4.16 -17.62 0.29
N THR A 100 4.00 -16.31 0.16
CA THR A 100 3.81 -15.40 1.29
C THR A 100 2.47 -15.62 1.98
N THR A 101 1.36 -15.78 1.24
CA THR A 101 0.05 -16.06 1.84
C THR A 101 0.01 -17.43 2.53
N ALA A 102 0.72 -18.43 1.97
CA ALA A 102 0.81 -19.75 2.57
C ALA A 102 1.57 -19.76 3.91
N ALA A 103 2.51 -18.83 4.10
CA ALA A 103 3.26 -18.66 5.35
C ALA A 103 2.57 -17.74 6.37
N ALA A 104 1.47 -17.08 6.01
CA ALA A 104 0.82 -16.08 6.85
C ALA A 104 0.28 -16.67 8.16
N HIS A 105 0.52 -15.98 9.27
CA HIS A 105 -0.15 -16.26 10.54
C HIS A 105 -1.59 -15.72 10.54
N TYR A 106 -1.78 -14.56 9.85
CA TYR A 106 -3.08 -13.92 9.67
C TYR A 106 -3.24 -13.56 8.19
N LEU A 107 -4.21 -14.19 7.55
CA LEU A 107 -4.56 -13.91 6.16
C LEU A 107 -5.87 -13.13 6.09
N LEU A 108 -5.81 -11.95 5.50
CA LEU A 108 -6.93 -11.04 5.32
C LEU A 108 -7.31 -11.03 3.82
N PRO A 109 -8.48 -11.51 3.43
CA PRO A 109 -8.88 -11.50 2.03
C PRO A 109 -9.07 -10.06 1.55
N GLY A 110 -8.22 -9.63 0.63
CA GLY A 110 -8.24 -8.31 0.03
C GLY A 110 -9.19 -8.22 -1.17
N CYS A 111 -9.51 -7.00 -1.59
CA CYS A 111 -10.32 -6.73 -2.76
C CYS A 111 -9.47 -6.46 -4.00
N ALA A 112 -9.90 -6.99 -5.14
CA ALA A 112 -9.40 -6.53 -6.44
C ALA A 112 -9.76 -5.05 -6.67
N HIS A 113 -9.06 -4.38 -7.59
CA HIS A 113 -9.31 -2.95 -7.85
C HIS A 113 -10.76 -2.65 -8.31
N ALA A 114 -11.42 -3.58 -9.00
CA ALA A 114 -12.82 -3.45 -9.39
C ALA A 114 -13.82 -3.66 -8.23
N GLU A 115 -13.38 -4.23 -7.13
CA GLU A 115 -14.21 -4.54 -5.95
C GLU A 115 -14.11 -3.46 -4.86
N LYS A 116 -13.32 -2.43 -5.08
CA LYS A 116 -13.11 -1.32 -4.12
C LYS A 116 -13.04 0.03 -4.81
N ARG A 117 -12.94 1.07 -4.02
CA ARG A 117 -12.74 2.46 -4.46
C ARG A 117 -11.38 2.93 -4.02
N GLY A 118 -10.79 3.84 -4.77
CA GLY A 118 -9.48 4.39 -4.43
C GLY A 118 -8.99 5.42 -5.43
N SER A 119 -7.73 5.77 -5.32
CA SER A 119 -7.05 6.67 -6.26
C SER A 119 -5.64 6.20 -6.56
N PHE A 120 -5.18 6.51 -7.77
CA PHE A 120 -3.80 6.32 -8.20
C PHE A 120 -3.20 7.64 -8.64
N VAL A 121 -1.89 7.77 -8.49
CA VAL A 121 -1.11 8.87 -9.05
C VAL A 121 -0.19 8.30 -10.12
N ASN A 122 -0.40 8.68 -11.36
CA ASN A 122 0.40 8.19 -12.46
C ASN A 122 1.81 8.83 -12.49
N VAL A 123 2.68 8.38 -13.39
CA VAL A 123 4.06 8.86 -13.52
C VAL A 123 4.20 10.35 -13.87
N LYS A 124 3.11 11.00 -14.30
CA LYS A 124 3.06 12.44 -14.62
C LYS A 124 2.43 13.26 -13.50
N GLY A 125 2.20 12.69 -12.32
CA GLY A 125 1.57 13.37 -11.18
C GLY A 125 0.06 13.51 -11.30
N ARG A 126 -0.62 12.83 -12.25
CA ARG A 126 -2.08 12.91 -12.33
C ARG A 126 -2.71 11.97 -11.31
N VAL A 127 -3.46 12.53 -10.38
CA VAL A 127 -4.29 11.81 -9.40
C VAL A 127 -5.63 11.51 -10.02
N GLN A 128 -6.00 10.25 -10.09
CA GLN A 128 -7.25 9.79 -10.67
C GLN A 128 -7.94 8.83 -9.71
N ARG A 129 -9.24 8.97 -9.53
CA ARG A 129 -10.05 8.05 -8.74
C ARG A 129 -10.54 6.89 -9.60
N PHE A 130 -10.75 5.76 -8.96
CA PHE A 130 -11.50 4.64 -9.52
C PHE A 130 -12.63 4.26 -8.59
N MET A 131 -13.71 3.75 -9.17
CA MET A 131 -14.93 3.41 -8.46
C MET A 131 -15.13 1.90 -8.45
N GLN A 132 -15.79 1.42 -7.42
CA GLN A 132 -16.19 0.02 -7.32
C GLN A 132 -17.18 -0.32 -8.45
N ALA A 133 -16.90 -1.39 -9.17
CA ALA A 133 -17.74 -1.93 -10.23
C ALA A 133 -18.37 -3.29 -9.88
N LEU A 134 -17.73 -4.02 -8.96
CA LEU A 134 -18.15 -5.36 -8.54
C LEU A 134 -18.29 -5.42 -7.02
N GLN A 135 -19.14 -6.30 -6.53
CA GLN A 135 -19.17 -6.60 -5.09
C GLN A 135 -17.97 -7.47 -4.71
N PRO A 136 -17.34 -7.23 -3.55
CA PRO A 136 -16.31 -8.11 -3.02
C PRO A 136 -16.81 -9.56 -2.90
N ARG A 137 -15.93 -10.52 -3.12
CA ARG A 137 -16.26 -11.94 -3.03
C ARG A 137 -16.03 -12.49 -1.61
N GLY A 138 -16.97 -13.27 -1.12
CA GLY A 138 -16.84 -13.92 0.20
C GLY A 138 -16.61 -12.90 1.31
N ASP A 139 -15.55 -13.10 2.08
CA ASP A 139 -15.17 -12.22 3.18
C ASP A 139 -14.15 -11.14 2.78
N ALA A 140 -13.93 -10.94 1.47
CA ALA A 140 -13.00 -9.92 0.99
C ALA A 140 -13.48 -8.51 1.37
N ARG A 141 -12.57 -7.70 1.90
CA ARG A 141 -12.83 -6.31 2.31
C ARG A 141 -11.75 -5.38 1.75
N PRO A 142 -12.10 -4.13 1.42
CA PRO A 142 -11.11 -3.11 1.08
C PRO A 142 -10.09 -2.94 2.22
N GLU A 143 -8.82 -2.91 1.89
CA GLU A 143 -7.72 -2.91 2.88
C GLU A 143 -7.74 -1.68 3.81
N TRP A 144 -8.35 -0.58 3.38
CA TRP A 144 -8.47 0.61 4.22
C TRP A 144 -9.39 0.38 5.43
N GLU A 145 -10.36 -0.53 5.34
CA GLU A 145 -11.30 -0.81 6.42
C GLU A 145 -10.61 -1.50 7.60
N PHE A 146 -9.90 -2.60 7.36
CA PHE A 146 -9.16 -3.24 8.46
C PHE A 146 -7.94 -2.44 8.91
N LEU A 147 -7.30 -1.68 8.02
CA LEU A 147 -6.27 -0.73 8.42
C LEU A 147 -6.81 0.38 9.31
N HIS A 148 -8.05 0.80 9.07
CA HIS A 148 -8.74 1.75 9.92
C HIS A 148 -8.98 1.17 11.32
N GLU A 149 -9.52 -0.03 11.40
CA GLU A 149 -9.76 -0.75 12.65
C GLU A 149 -8.44 -0.97 13.41
N LEU A 150 -7.39 -1.43 12.72
CA LEU A 150 -6.06 -1.62 13.31
C LEU A 150 -5.49 -0.30 13.84
N ASN A 151 -5.56 0.76 13.05
CA ASN A 151 -5.07 2.07 13.47
C ASN A 151 -5.82 2.60 14.69
N TYR A 152 -7.14 2.44 14.74
CA TYR A 152 -7.95 2.79 15.91
C TYR A 152 -7.49 2.03 17.16
N ASN A 153 -7.34 0.72 17.07
CA ASN A 153 -6.93 -0.11 18.19
C ASN A 153 -5.52 0.21 18.70
N VAL A 154 -4.60 0.61 17.80
CA VAL A 154 -3.22 0.97 18.17
C VAL A 154 -3.09 2.40 18.67
N THR A 155 -3.87 3.34 18.14
CA THR A 155 -3.69 4.78 18.41
C THR A 155 -4.78 5.40 19.27
N GLY A 156 -5.93 4.76 19.40
CA GLY A 156 -7.14 5.32 20.03
C GLY A 156 -7.81 6.43 19.21
N GLN A 157 -7.32 6.73 18.01
CA GLN A 157 -7.88 7.78 17.16
C GLN A 157 -9.03 7.24 16.33
N ASN A 158 -10.19 7.89 16.43
CA ASN A 158 -11.31 7.61 15.54
C ASN A 158 -10.88 7.82 14.09
N GLY A 159 -11.29 6.90 13.24
CA GLY A 159 -10.94 6.95 11.85
C GLY A 159 -12.02 7.61 11.00
N PHE A 160 -12.05 7.18 9.75
CA PHE A 160 -12.87 7.81 8.71
C PHE A 160 -14.13 6.99 8.47
N ALA A 161 -15.25 7.68 8.32
CA ALA A 161 -16.52 7.05 7.96
C ALA A 161 -16.56 6.62 6.47
N SER A 162 -15.62 7.11 5.65
CA SER A 162 -15.61 6.83 4.21
C SER A 162 -14.22 7.01 3.59
N ILE A 163 -14.04 6.42 2.39
CA ILE A 163 -12.81 6.58 1.60
C ILE A 163 -12.61 8.03 1.16
N GLU A 164 -13.69 8.79 0.93
CA GLU A 164 -13.64 10.22 0.62
C GLU A 164 -13.06 11.03 1.77
N GLY A 165 -13.54 10.78 2.98
CA GLY A 165 -13.01 11.43 4.19
C GLY A 165 -11.54 11.09 4.42
N LEU A 166 -11.17 9.82 4.22
CA LEU A 166 -9.78 9.37 4.29
C LEU A 166 -8.90 10.08 3.27
N PHE A 167 -9.36 10.18 1.99
CA PHE A 167 -8.62 10.88 0.94
C PHE A 167 -8.46 12.36 1.25
N ASN A 168 -9.52 13.04 1.65
CA ASN A 168 -9.50 14.48 1.95
C ASN A 168 -8.54 14.79 3.11
N GLN A 169 -8.50 13.95 4.14
CA GLN A 169 -7.53 14.15 5.22
C GLN A 169 -6.10 13.85 4.74
N MET A 170 -5.87 12.81 3.96
CA MET A 170 -4.56 12.55 3.37
C MET A 170 -4.10 13.75 2.53
N ALA A 171 -4.98 14.31 1.70
CA ALA A 171 -4.69 15.46 0.87
C ALA A 171 -4.34 16.71 1.69
N ALA A 172 -4.99 16.91 2.83
CA ALA A 172 -4.67 18.03 3.74
C ALA A 172 -3.32 17.85 4.47
N GLU A 173 -2.85 16.62 4.66
CA GLU A 173 -1.62 16.30 5.38
C GLU A 173 -0.38 16.20 4.47
N VAL A 174 -0.58 15.93 3.17
CA VAL A 174 0.52 15.70 2.21
C VAL A 174 0.64 16.90 1.28
N PRO A 175 1.73 17.68 1.35
CA PRO A 175 1.86 18.96 0.62
C PRO A 175 1.59 18.89 -0.88
N ALA A 176 2.00 17.79 -1.54
CA ALA A 176 1.77 17.60 -2.97
C ALA A 176 0.28 17.57 -3.36
N PHE A 177 -0.62 17.25 -2.42
CA PHE A 177 -2.06 17.19 -2.65
C PHE A 177 -2.82 18.42 -2.14
N ASN A 178 -2.12 19.47 -1.73
CA ASN A 178 -2.75 20.66 -1.17
C ASN A 178 -3.84 21.22 -2.10
N GLY A 179 -5.04 21.46 -1.56
CA GLY A 179 -6.21 21.94 -2.30
C GLY A 179 -6.93 20.86 -3.13
N VAL A 180 -6.44 19.62 -3.18
CA VAL A 180 -7.11 18.52 -3.86
C VAL A 180 -8.12 17.87 -2.92
N THR A 181 -9.33 17.62 -3.40
CA THR A 181 -10.38 16.87 -2.66
C THR A 181 -10.82 15.67 -3.49
N TRP A 182 -11.45 14.70 -2.86
CA TRP A 182 -12.05 13.59 -3.59
C TRP A 182 -13.05 14.06 -4.66
N ALA A 183 -13.84 15.07 -4.34
CA ALA A 183 -14.81 15.65 -5.27
C ALA A 183 -14.14 16.35 -6.46
N SER A 184 -13.03 17.08 -6.22
CA SER A 184 -12.30 17.79 -7.28
C SER A 184 -11.62 16.86 -8.28
N LEU A 185 -11.38 15.59 -7.93
CA LEU A 185 -10.82 14.62 -8.88
C LEU A 185 -11.72 14.42 -10.11
N GLY A 186 -13.04 14.50 -9.93
CA GLY A 186 -13.98 14.30 -11.04
C GLY A 186 -13.72 12.98 -11.79
N ASP A 187 -13.98 13.00 -13.10
CA ASP A 187 -13.74 11.83 -13.97
C ASP A 187 -12.37 11.85 -14.64
N THR A 188 -11.74 13.02 -14.73
CA THR A 188 -10.47 13.20 -15.44
C THR A 188 -9.24 13.25 -14.52
N GLY A 189 -9.47 13.47 -13.23
CA GLY A 189 -8.40 13.64 -12.24
C GLY A 189 -7.78 15.04 -12.22
N VAL A 190 -6.85 15.24 -11.27
CA VAL A 190 -6.13 16.50 -11.03
C VAL A 190 -4.63 16.23 -11.09
N THR A 191 -3.85 17.11 -11.70
CA THR A 191 -2.39 17.00 -11.71
C THR A 191 -1.81 17.70 -10.48
N VAL A 192 -0.94 17.01 -9.77
CA VAL A 192 -0.18 17.51 -8.61
C VAL A 192 1.31 17.65 -8.97
N GLN A 193 2.02 18.45 -8.20
CA GLN A 193 3.46 18.56 -8.36
C GLN A 193 4.16 17.34 -7.77
N ILE A 194 5.17 16.79 -8.49
CA ILE A 194 5.95 15.61 -8.12
C ILE A 194 7.43 15.92 -8.12
#